data_1a069ec986a3c61f9357d201dba85b46
#
_entry.id   1a069ec986a3c61f9357d201dba85b46
#
_cell.length_a   1.000
_cell.length_b   1.000
_cell.length_c   1.000
_cell.angle_alpha   90.00
_cell.angle_beta   90.00
_cell.angle_gamma   90.00
#
_symmetry.space_group_name_H-M   'P 1'
#
loop_
_entity.id
_entity.type
_entity.pdbx_description
1 polymer ?
#
loop_
_entity_poly.entity_id
_entity_poly.type
_entity_poly.pdbx_seq_one_letter_code
_entity_poly.pdbx_strand_id
1 'polypeptide(L)'
;AHANAYAPYSKFQVGAAVEMADGSVFGGANVENAAYPQTICAERSAIVSAVAAGAAKAGKGSLKRVYVIADPMASPCGGCRSVMGEFGTHDTEIILANSQGQERVFTLKELLPFSFELGDDPTPLE
;
A
#
# COMPACT_ATOMS: atom_id res chain seq x y z
N ALA A 1 -10.48 7.36 5.82
CA ALA A 1 -9.36 7.94 5.02
C ALA A 1 -9.80 8.29 3.60
N HIS A 2 -10.62 7.45 2.99
CA HIS A 2 -11.12 7.65 1.62
C HIS A 2 -11.77 9.04 1.46
N ALA A 3 -12.59 9.47 2.41
CA ALA A 3 -13.29 10.75 2.34
C ALA A 3 -12.35 11.96 2.45
N ASN A 4 -11.14 11.76 2.94
CA ASN A 4 -10.16 12.83 3.11
C ASN A 4 -9.17 12.93 1.94
N ALA A 5 -9.36 12.12 0.90
CA ALA A 5 -8.49 12.15 -0.28
C ALA A 5 -8.54 13.52 -0.96
N TYR A 6 -7.39 13.97 -1.43
CA TYR A 6 -7.27 15.21 -2.18
C TYR A 6 -7.05 14.85 -3.66
N ALA A 7 -8.12 14.82 -4.43
CA ALA A 7 -8.09 14.38 -5.82
C ALA A 7 -8.80 15.39 -6.74
N PRO A 8 -8.31 16.67 -6.81
CA PRO A 8 -8.99 17.69 -7.59
C PRO A 8 -8.87 17.48 -9.11
N TYR A 9 -7.87 16.74 -9.56
CA TYR A 9 -7.60 16.55 -10.99
C TYR A 9 -8.33 15.33 -11.52
N SER A 10 -8.10 14.14 -10.94
CA SER A 10 -8.72 12.91 -11.42
C SER A 10 -10.14 12.72 -10.92
N LYS A 11 -10.50 13.33 -9.81
CA LYS A 11 -11.76 13.08 -9.07
C LYS A 11 -11.86 11.64 -8.57
N PHE A 12 -10.77 10.90 -8.58
CA PHE A 12 -10.73 9.50 -8.15
C PHE A 12 -10.13 9.42 -6.74
N GLN A 13 -10.99 9.29 -5.75
CA GLN A 13 -10.58 9.22 -4.35
C GLN A 13 -10.27 7.79 -3.95
N VAL A 14 -9.13 7.59 -3.31
CA VAL A 14 -8.67 6.28 -2.84
C VAL A 14 -8.32 6.38 -1.36
N GLY A 15 -8.79 5.42 -0.58
CA GLY A 15 -8.40 5.28 0.81
C GLY A 15 -7.62 3.99 0.99
N ALA A 16 -6.74 3.98 1.98
CA ALA A 16 -6.00 2.78 2.32
C ALA A 16 -5.80 2.69 3.82
N ALA A 17 -5.58 1.47 4.29
CA ALA A 17 -5.16 1.22 5.66
C ALA A 17 -4.12 0.10 5.63
N VAL A 18 -3.11 0.20 6.46
CA VAL A 18 -2.10 -0.84 6.60
C VAL A 18 -2.11 -1.35 8.03
N GLU A 19 -2.02 -2.67 8.15
CA GLU A 19 -1.86 -3.34 9.43
C GLU A 19 -0.42 -3.80 9.53
N MET A 20 0.26 -3.39 10.59
CA MET A 20 1.66 -3.72 10.81
C MET A 20 1.77 -5.00 11.64
N ALA A 21 2.96 -5.60 11.65
CA ALA A 21 3.20 -6.84 12.36
C ALA A 21 2.96 -6.72 13.87
N ASP A 22 3.12 -5.51 14.43
CA ASP A 22 2.86 -5.26 15.85
C ASP A 22 1.37 -5.04 16.17
N GLY A 23 0.50 -5.13 15.17
CA GLY A 23 -0.94 -4.95 15.33
C GLY A 23 -1.40 -3.51 15.16
N SER A 24 -0.51 -2.55 15.00
CA SER A 24 -0.91 -1.16 14.76
C SER A 24 -1.48 -0.99 13.35
N VAL A 25 -2.39 -0.02 13.20
CA VAL A 25 -3.08 0.26 11.94
C VAL A 25 -2.91 1.74 11.61
N PHE A 26 -2.58 2.03 10.35
CA PHE A 26 -2.41 3.40 9.87
C PHE A 26 -3.24 3.61 8.61
N GLY A 27 -3.93 4.74 8.54
CA GLY A 27 -4.73 5.11 7.38
C GLY A 27 -3.99 6.05 6.44
N GLY A 28 -4.41 6.06 5.19
CA GLY A 28 -3.90 6.97 4.17
C GLY A 28 -4.95 7.26 3.13
N ALA A 29 -4.71 8.32 2.37
CA ALA A 29 -5.56 8.76 1.28
C ALA A 29 -4.68 9.30 0.17
N ASN A 30 -5.15 9.26 -1.09
CA ASN A 30 -4.35 9.81 -2.17
C ASN A 30 -4.34 11.33 -2.09
N VAL A 31 -3.19 11.92 -2.43
CA VAL A 31 -2.96 13.36 -2.46
C VAL A 31 -2.36 13.70 -3.82
N GLU A 32 -3.15 14.35 -4.66
CA GLU A 32 -2.73 14.74 -6.00
C GLU A 32 -2.00 16.07 -5.98
N ASN A 33 -1.15 16.27 -6.96
CA ASN A 33 -0.37 17.48 -7.10
C ASN A 33 -0.35 17.90 -8.58
N ALA A 34 -0.40 19.21 -8.83
CA ALA A 34 -0.30 19.74 -10.18
C ALA A 34 1.03 19.32 -10.84
N ALA A 35 2.09 19.21 -10.05
CA ALA A 35 3.31 18.55 -10.48
C ALA A 35 3.10 17.04 -10.32
N TYR A 36 2.63 16.38 -11.33
CA TYR A 36 2.12 15.02 -11.27
C TYR A 36 3.08 14.01 -10.59
N PRO A 37 4.39 14.07 -10.80
CA PRO A 37 5.30 13.14 -10.12
C PRO A 37 5.30 13.27 -8.58
N GLN A 38 4.74 14.34 -8.03
CA GLN A 38 4.64 14.56 -6.59
C GLN A 38 3.34 14.01 -6.00
N THR A 39 2.47 13.44 -6.82
CA THR A 39 1.24 12.80 -6.37
C THR A 39 1.57 11.58 -5.50
N ILE A 40 0.85 11.46 -4.37
CA ILE A 40 1.06 10.36 -3.42
C ILE A 40 -0.18 9.47 -3.42
N CYS A 41 0.02 8.16 -3.63
CA CYS A 41 -1.05 7.18 -3.57
C CYS A 41 -1.46 6.91 -2.13
N ALA A 42 -2.70 6.47 -1.92
CA ALA A 42 -3.24 6.20 -0.58
C ALA A 42 -2.42 5.13 0.16
N GLU A 43 -2.02 4.07 -0.51
CA GLU A 43 -1.24 2.99 0.08
C GLU A 43 0.11 3.50 0.57
N ARG A 44 0.78 4.32 -0.26
CA ARG A 44 2.07 4.90 0.12
C ARG A 44 1.91 5.86 1.29
N SER A 45 0.85 6.67 1.28
CA SER A 45 0.53 7.58 2.39
C SER A 45 0.40 6.80 3.71
N ALA A 46 -0.32 5.68 3.69
CA ALA A 46 -0.49 4.84 4.88
C ALA A 46 0.83 4.23 5.35
N ILE A 47 1.64 3.72 4.42
CA ILE A 47 2.92 3.09 4.75
C ILE A 47 3.91 4.11 5.33
N VAL A 48 4.03 5.30 4.71
CA VAL A 48 4.97 6.30 5.23
C VAL A 48 4.51 6.84 6.58
N SER A 49 3.21 6.87 6.85
CA SER A 49 2.69 7.21 8.18
C SER A 49 3.13 6.17 9.22
N ALA A 50 3.07 4.90 8.88
CA ALA A 50 3.55 3.82 9.75
C ALA A 50 5.05 3.94 10.01
N VAL A 51 5.83 4.24 8.99
CA VAL A 51 7.27 4.43 9.10
C VAL A 51 7.56 5.60 10.04
N ALA A 52 6.87 6.73 9.85
CA ALA A 52 7.06 7.93 10.66
C ALA A 52 6.71 7.68 12.13
N ALA A 53 5.75 6.79 12.39
CA ALA A 53 5.33 6.44 13.75
C ALA A 53 6.24 5.37 14.40
N GLY A 54 7.23 4.85 13.69
CA GLY A 54 8.14 3.85 14.21
C GLY A 54 7.67 2.41 14.10
N ALA A 55 6.59 2.15 13.35
CA ALA A 55 6.00 0.81 13.26
C ALA A 55 6.68 -0.07 12.20
N ALA A 56 7.67 0.45 11.47
CA ALA A 56 8.35 -0.27 10.41
C ALA A 56 9.86 -0.41 10.64
N LYS A 57 10.32 -0.31 11.87
CA LYS A 57 11.76 -0.35 12.18
C LYS A 57 12.38 -1.71 11.87
N ALA A 58 11.60 -2.77 11.89
CA ALA A 58 12.09 -4.10 11.53
C ALA A 58 12.34 -4.27 10.04
N GLY A 59 11.89 -3.30 9.21
CA GLY A 59 12.04 -3.40 7.77
C GLY A 59 11.14 -4.47 7.19
N LYS A 60 11.74 -5.41 6.45
CA LYS A 60 10.98 -6.48 5.81
C LYS A 60 10.25 -7.32 6.86
N GLY A 61 8.97 -7.58 6.62
CA GLY A 61 8.12 -8.30 7.55
C GLY A 61 7.31 -7.39 8.47
N SER A 62 7.56 -6.07 8.45
CA SER A 62 6.80 -5.11 9.26
C SER A 62 5.38 -4.93 8.76
N LEU A 63 5.15 -5.07 7.47
CA LEU A 63 3.85 -4.86 6.85
C LEU A 63 3.12 -6.19 6.70
N LYS A 64 1.98 -6.31 7.38
CA LYS A 64 1.22 -7.56 7.40
C LYS A 64 0.10 -7.55 6.37
N ARG A 65 -0.64 -6.46 6.27
CA ARG A 65 -1.85 -6.37 5.45
C ARG A 65 -2.04 -4.97 4.91
N VAL A 66 -2.54 -4.87 3.68
CA VAL A 66 -2.89 -3.59 3.06
C VAL A 66 -4.34 -3.67 2.61
N TYR A 67 -5.12 -2.67 2.98
CA TYR A 67 -6.51 -2.49 2.51
C TYR A 67 -6.55 -1.29 1.59
N VAL A 68 -7.19 -1.43 0.45
CA VAL A 68 -7.38 -0.33 -0.50
C VAL A 68 -8.87 -0.25 -0.84
N ILE A 69 -9.47 0.92 -0.66
CA ILE A 69 -10.87 1.15 -1.04
C ILE A 69 -10.94 2.23 -2.10
N ALA A 70 -11.64 1.94 -3.20
CA ALA A 70 -11.84 2.84 -4.31
C ALA A 70 -13.06 2.42 -5.12
N ASP A 71 -13.68 3.37 -5.80
CA ASP A 71 -14.81 3.12 -6.72
C ASP A 71 -14.46 3.68 -8.08
N PRO A 72 -14.27 2.84 -9.11
CA PRO A 72 -14.29 1.38 -9.07
C PRO A 72 -13.08 0.81 -8.32
N MET A 73 -13.19 -0.45 -7.91
CA MET A 73 -12.09 -1.16 -7.25
C MET A 73 -10.81 -1.07 -8.10
N ALA A 74 -9.70 -0.72 -7.46
CA ALA A 74 -8.44 -0.51 -8.16
C ALA A 74 -7.31 -1.28 -7.47
N SER A 75 -6.41 -1.85 -8.25
CA SER A 75 -5.20 -2.47 -7.72
C SER A 75 -4.12 -1.41 -7.49
N PRO A 76 -3.17 -1.67 -6.58
CA PRO A 76 -2.06 -0.76 -6.34
C PRO A 76 -1.21 -0.56 -7.60
N CYS A 77 -0.71 0.66 -7.80
CA CYS A 77 0.20 0.94 -8.90
C CYS A 77 1.57 0.25 -8.67
N GLY A 78 2.40 0.21 -9.71
CA GLY A 78 3.70 -0.43 -9.63
C GLY A 78 4.60 0.16 -8.55
N GLY A 79 4.61 1.49 -8.42
CA GLY A 79 5.39 2.17 -7.38
C GLY A 79 4.93 1.81 -5.97
N CYS A 80 3.62 1.72 -5.74
CA CYS A 80 3.09 1.31 -4.43
C CYS A 80 3.40 -0.15 -4.14
N ARG A 81 3.33 -1.02 -5.14
CA ARG A 81 3.72 -2.42 -4.98
C ARG A 81 5.18 -2.54 -4.55
N SER A 82 6.05 -1.72 -5.14
CA SER A 82 7.46 -1.69 -4.78
C SER A 82 7.67 -1.22 -3.33
N VAL A 83 6.94 -0.19 -2.91
CA VAL A 83 6.99 0.29 -1.51
C VAL A 83 6.51 -0.80 -0.55
N MET A 84 5.45 -1.52 -0.91
CA MET A 84 4.98 -2.66 -0.12
C MET A 84 6.04 -3.74 -0.03
N GLY A 85 6.79 -3.97 -1.12
CA GLY A 85 7.86 -4.96 -1.17
C GLY A 85 9.01 -4.67 -0.23
N GLU A 86 9.24 -3.40 0.10
CA GLU A 86 10.30 -3.02 1.03
C GLU A 86 9.98 -3.48 2.46
N PHE A 87 8.71 -3.41 2.86
CA PHE A 87 8.28 -3.68 4.23
C PHE A 87 7.49 -4.96 4.40
N GLY A 88 6.98 -5.54 3.33
CA GLY A 88 6.18 -6.76 3.35
C GLY A 88 6.99 -8.01 3.06
N THR A 89 6.28 -9.12 2.96
CA THR A 89 6.82 -10.41 2.51
C THR A 89 5.93 -10.93 1.40
N HIS A 90 6.27 -12.09 0.83
CA HIS A 90 5.42 -12.73 -0.18
C HIS A 90 3.99 -12.97 0.32
N ASP A 91 3.85 -13.19 1.62
CA ASP A 91 2.56 -13.54 2.23
C ASP A 91 1.75 -12.33 2.68
N THR A 92 2.28 -11.12 2.53
CA THR A 92 1.53 -9.91 2.86
C THR A 92 0.25 -9.88 2.06
N GLU A 93 -0.89 -9.72 2.74
CA GLU A 93 -2.19 -9.70 2.09
C GLU A 93 -2.52 -8.30 1.60
N ILE A 94 -3.10 -8.24 0.41
CA ILE A 94 -3.57 -6.99 -0.19
C ILE A 94 -5.03 -7.18 -0.50
N ILE A 95 -5.89 -6.41 0.17
CA ILE A 95 -7.34 -6.52 0.08
C ILE A 95 -7.86 -5.30 -0.64
N LEU A 96 -8.45 -5.51 -1.79
CA LEU A 96 -9.05 -4.45 -2.60
C LEU A 96 -10.54 -4.46 -2.37
N ALA A 97 -11.11 -3.30 -2.10
CA ALA A 97 -12.52 -3.16 -1.78
C ALA A 97 -13.14 -1.98 -2.52
N ASN A 98 -14.45 -2.00 -2.64
CA ASN A 98 -15.24 -0.87 -3.12
C ASN A 98 -16.30 -0.50 -2.09
N SER A 99 -17.03 0.60 -2.33
CA SER A 99 -18.05 1.07 -1.39
C SER A 99 -19.27 0.16 -1.29
N GLN A 100 -19.40 -0.81 -2.21
CA GLN A 100 -20.50 -1.77 -2.21
C GLN A 100 -20.20 -3.02 -1.38
N GLY A 101 -19.04 -3.05 -0.71
CA GLY A 101 -18.65 -4.17 0.14
C GLY A 101 -18.04 -5.36 -0.60
N GLN A 102 -17.78 -5.21 -1.89
CA GLN A 102 -17.09 -6.24 -2.67
C GLN A 102 -15.61 -6.19 -2.35
N GLU A 103 -14.96 -7.36 -2.24
CA GLU A 103 -13.54 -7.45 -1.91
C GLU A 103 -12.86 -8.49 -2.78
N ARG A 104 -11.58 -8.25 -3.07
CA ARG A 104 -10.68 -9.22 -3.69
C ARG A 104 -9.39 -9.26 -2.89
N VAL A 105 -8.88 -10.45 -2.62
CA VAL A 105 -7.69 -10.64 -1.80
C VAL A 105 -6.56 -11.22 -2.65
N PHE A 106 -5.40 -10.60 -2.54
CA PHE A 106 -4.18 -11.05 -3.22
C PHE A 106 -3.06 -11.15 -2.21
N THR A 107 -2.02 -11.90 -2.54
CA THR A 107 -0.75 -11.82 -1.81
C THR A 107 0.18 -10.88 -2.56
N LEU A 108 1.16 -10.34 -1.86
CA LEU A 108 2.17 -9.48 -2.50
C LEU A 108 2.94 -10.25 -3.57
N LYS A 109 3.18 -11.54 -3.36
CA LYS A 109 3.83 -12.39 -4.36
C LYS A 109 3.07 -12.38 -5.69
N GLU A 110 1.75 -12.40 -5.65
CA GLU A 110 0.93 -12.36 -6.86
C GLU A 110 1.03 -11.02 -7.59
N LEU A 111 1.11 -9.92 -6.84
CA LEU A 111 1.12 -8.58 -7.41
C LEU A 111 2.51 -8.04 -7.74
N LEU A 112 3.57 -8.64 -7.17
CA LEU A 112 4.95 -8.19 -7.36
C LEU A 112 5.89 -9.39 -7.47
N PRO A 113 5.76 -10.22 -8.53
CA PRO A 113 6.69 -11.32 -8.74
C PRO A 113 8.07 -10.80 -9.12
N PHE A 114 9.12 -11.50 -8.71
CA PHE A 114 10.51 -11.14 -9.04
C PHE A 114 10.84 -9.70 -8.69
N SER A 115 10.41 -9.22 -7.54
CA SER A 115 10.64 -7.84 -7.14
C SER A 115 12.12 -7.57 -6.94
N PHE A 116 12.51 -6.32 -7.23
CA PHE A 116 13.87 -5.86 -6.99
C PHE A 116 14.12 -5.74 -5.48
N GLU A 117 15.22 -6.29 -5.00
CA GLU A 117 15.61 -6.20 -3.59
C GLU A 117 17.07 -5.83 -3.48
N LEU A 118 17.35 -4.95 -2.53
CA LEU A 118 18.71 -4.64 -2.08
C LEU A 118 18.83 -5.12 -0.65
N GLY A 119 19.82 -5.94 -0.36
CA GLY A 119 20.00 -6.42 0.99
C GLY A 119 20.79 -7.71 1.03
N ASP A 120 20.91 -8.25 2.23
CA ASP A 120 21.71 -9.45 2.48
C ASP A 120 20.96 -10.73 2.23
N ASP A 121 19.67 -10.66 1.92
CA ASP A 121 18.86 -11.83 1.66
C ASP A 121 18.75 -12.05 0.15
N PRO A 122 19.51 -12.98 -0.41
CA PRO A 122 19.48 -13.26 -1.84
C PRO A 122 18.31 -14.15 -2.25
N THR A 123 17.36 -14.43 -1.36
CA THR A 123 16.27 -15.35 -1.66
C THR A 123 15.47 -14.83 -2.84
N PRO A 124 15.40 -15.56 -3.94
CA PRO A 124 14.63 -15.13 -5.09
C PRO A 124 13.15 -15.17 -4.79
N LEU A 125 12.42 -14.22 -5.37
CA LEU A 125 10.97 -14.22 -5.33
C LEU A 125 10.45 -15.15 -6.42
N GLU A 126 9.88 -16.23 -6.01
CA GLU A 126 9.33 -17.20 -6.93
C GLU A 126 7.83 -17.11 -7.07
#